data_d174e4a942a4a466315e285b23bbae93
#
_entry.id   d174e4a942a4a466315e285b23bbae93
#
_cell.length_a   1.000
_cell.length_b   1.000
_cell.length_c   1.000
_cell.angle_alpha   90.00
_cell.angle_beta   90.00
_cell.angle_gamma   90.00
#
_symmetry.space_group_name_H-M   'P 1'
#
loop_
_entity.id
_entity.type
_entity.pdbx_description
1 polymer ?
#
loop_
_entity_poly.entity_id
_entity_poly.type
_entity_poly.pdbx_seq_one_letter_code
_entity_poly.pdbx_strand_id
1 'polypeptide(L)'
;MFTASELLDKINSHIADLQFERTPKGLYDPVAYVLSMGGKRIRPVLMLMAYNLYKEDVRPVFSPATGIEVYHNYTLLHDDLMDRADKRRGKETVHKVWNDNTAILSGDAMLVLAYQFMAQCPAEHLKAVMDLFSLTALEICEGQQMDMNFESREDVKEEEYLE
;
A
#
# COMPACT_ATOMS: atom_id res chain seq x y z
N MET A 1 -15.70 -17.83 -12.07
CA MET A 1 -14.53 -16.92 -12.13
C MET A 1 -15.08 -15.50 -12.20
N PHE A 2 -14.61 -14.58 -11.36
CA PHE A 2 -15.02 -13.18 -11.38
C PHE A 2 -14.26 -12.39 -12.44
N THR A 3 -14.91 -11.34 -12.96
CA THR A 3 -14.26 -10.32 -13.79
C THR A 3 -13.43 -9.36 -12.92
N ALA A 4 -12.50 -8.62 -13.53
CA ALA A 4 -11.72 -7.61 -12.84
C ALA A 4 -12.60 -6.52 -12.19
N SER A 5 -13.71 -6.12 -12.83
CA SER A 5 -14.66 -5.16 -12.29
C SER A 5 -15.37 -5.69 -11.05
N GLU A 6 -15.85 -6.93 -11.06
CA GLU A 6 -16.50 -7.55 -9.90
C GLU A 6 -15.53 -7.68 -8.71
N LEU A 7 -14.25 -7.99 -8.96
CA LEU A 7 -13.22 -8.06 -7.93
C LEU A 7 -12.87 -6.67 -7.39
N LEU A 8 -12.86 -5.65 -8.25
CA LEU A 8 -12.68 -4.26 -7.85
C LEU A 8 -13.79 -3.80 -6.91
N ASP A 9 -15.05 -4.09 -7.24
CA ASP A 9 -16.20 -3.74 -6.40
C ASP A 9 -16.13 -4.44 -5.04
N LYS A 10 -15.78 -5.74 -5.04
CA LYS A 10 -15.63 -6.52 -3.81
C LYS A 10 -14.53 -5.97 -2.90
N ILE A 11 -13.36 -5.65 -3.44
CA ILE A 11 -12.25 -5.15 -2.61
C ILE A 11 -12.52 -3.71 -2.13
N ASN A 12 -13.16 -2.87 -2.95
CA ASN A 12 -13.55 -1.53 -2.52
C ASN A 12 -14.58 -1.58 -1.38
N SER A 13 -15.59 -2.45 -1.47
CA SER A 13 -16.54 -2.65 -0.38
C SER A 13 -15.84 -3.12 0.89
N HIS A 14 -14.92 -4.10 0.76
CA HIS A 14 -14.16 -4.59 1.91
C HIS A 14 -13.30 -3.51 2.56
N ILE A 15 -12.61 -2.68 1.78
CA ILE A 15 -11.80 -1.56 2.29
C ILE A 15 -12.69 -0.49 2.94
N ALA A 16 -13.86 -0.20 2.38
CA ALA A 16 -14.80 0.77 2.94
C ALA A 16 -15.39 0.33 4.28
N ASP A 17 -15.54 -0.99 4.49
CA ASP A 17 -16.02 -1.57 5.75
C ASP A 17 -14.95 -1.57 6.85
N LEU A 18 -13.68 -1.28 6.52
CA LEU A 18 -12.61 -1.20 7.50
C LEU A 18 -12.79 0.06 8.36
N GLN A 19 -13.03 -0.15 9.64
CA GLN A 19 -13.16 0.94 10.60
C GLN A 19 -11.78 1.38 11.09
N PHE A 20 -11.35 2.56 10.62
CA PHE A 20 -10.15 3.23 11.13
C PHE A 20 -10.48 4.28 12.21
N GLU A 21 -11.71 4.29 12.73
CA GLU A 21 -12.12 5.15 13.84
C GLU A 21 -11.51 4.65 15.17
N ARG A 22 -10.20 4.85 15.29
CA ARG A 22 -9.38 4.42 16.44
C ARG A 22 -8.77 5.64 17.13
N THR A 23 -8.33 5.43 18.36
CA THR A 23 -7.53 6.43 19.10
C THR A 23 -6.05 6.01 19.13
N PRO A 24 -5.12 6.97 19.06
CA PRO A 24 -5.35 8.42 18.95
C PRO A 24 -5.77 8.85 17.53
N LYS A 25 -6.73 9.77 17.42
CA LYS A 25 -7.26 10.24 16.13
C LYS A 25 -6.16 10.81 15.22
N GLY A 26 -5.23 11.58 15.76
CA GLY A 26 -4.13 12.16 14.99
C GLY A 26 -3.25 11.12 14.27
N LEU A 27 -3.32 9.83 14.65
CA LEU A 27 -2.64 8.74 13.98
C LEU A 27 -3.52 8.10 12.90
N TYR A 28 -4.79 7.85 13.20
CA TYR A 28 -5.68 7.05 12.35
C TYR A 28 -6.51 7.87 11.37
N ASP A 29 -6.84 9.14 11.67
CA ASP A 29 -7.55 9.99 10.73
C ASP A 29 -6.77 10.20 9.41
N PRO A 30 -5.42 10.41 9.42
CA PRO A 30 -4.64 10.45 8.17
C PRO A 30 -4.65 9.12 7.42
N VAL A 31 -4.64 7.96 8.10
CA VAL A 31 -4.75 6.64 7.47
C VAL A 31 -6.07 6.51 6.72
N ALA A 32 -7.19 6.83 7.39
CA ALA A 32 -8.52 6.82 6.78
C ALA A 32 -8.59 7.80 5.59
N TYR A 33 -8.02 8.99 5.76
CA TYR A 33 -7.96 10.01 4.71
C TYR A 33 -7.25 9.50 3.44
N VAL A 34 -6.05 8.94 3.58
CA VAL A 34 -5.27 8.40 2.45
C VAL A 34 -6.04 7.27 1.74
N LEU A 35 -6.58 6.32 2.49
CA LEU A 35 -7.34 5.19 1.92
C LEU A 35 -8.63 5.65 1.22
N SER A 36 -9.26 6.75 1.72
CA SER A 36 -10.44 7.37 1.12
C SER A 36 -10.17 8.11 -0.19
N MET A 37 -8.91 8.40 -0.53
CA MET A 37 -8.56 9.05 -1.80
C MET A 37 -8.88 8.17 -3.02
N GLY A 38 -9.20 6.91 -2.81
CA GLY A 38 -9.50 5.96 -3.86
C GLY A 38 -8.26 5.50 -4.63
N GLY A 39 -8.45 5.13 -5.89
CA GLY A 39 -7.40 4.66 -6.78
C GLY A 39 -7.87 3.52 -7.66
N LYS A 40 -7.02 3.09 -8.61
CA LYS A 40 -7.35 1.99 -9.55
C LYS A 40 -7.36 0.61 -8.89
N ARG A 41 -6.83 0.46 -7.67
CA ARG A 41 -6.75 -0.81 -6.92
C ARG A 41 -6.16 -1.97 -7.75
N ILE A 42 -5.24 -1.69 -8.67
CA ILE A 42 -4.69 -2.70 -9.58
C ILE A 42 -4.04 -3.84 -8.79
N ARG A 43 -3.22 -3.52 -7.77
CA ARG A 43 -2.48 -4.52 -6.99
C ARG A 43 -3.38 -5.51 -6.26
N PRO A 44 -4.35 -5.10 -5.44
CA PRO A 44 -5.26 -6.04 -4.79
C PRO A 44 -6.13 -6.79 -5.80
N VAL A 45 -6.58 -6.15 -6.89
CA VAL A 45 -7.37 -6.83 -7.94
C VAL A 45 -6.55 -7.92 -8.62
N LEU A 46 -5.29 -7.67 -8.98
CA LEU A 46 -4.41 -8.69 -9.57
C LEU A 46 -4.19 -9.88 -8.63
N MET A 47 -3.99 -9.63 -7.33
CA MET A 47 -3.89 -10.69 -6.34
C MET A 47 -5.17 -11.54 -6.28
N LEU A 48 -6.34 -10.89 -6.23
CA LEU A 48 -7.62 -11.59 -6.23
C LEU A 48 -7.84 -12.37 -7.52
N MET A 49 -7.48 -11.81 -8.69
CA MET A 49 -7.55 -12.51 -9.97
C MET A 49 -6.67 -13.76 -9.98
N ALA A 50 -5.41 -13.65 -9.55
CA ALA A 50 -4.49 -14.78 -9.49
C ALA A 50 -5.03 -15.90 -8.59
N TYR A 51 -5.58 -15.55 -7.42
CA TYR A 51 -6.21 -16.52 -6.53
C TYR A 51 -7.47 -17.15 -7.17
N ASN A 52 -8.29 -16.35 -7.86
CA ASN A 52 -9.55 -16.79 -8.48
C ASN A 52 -9.34 -17.72 -9.69
N LEU A 53 -8.12 -17.83 -10.22
CA LEU A 53 -7.77 -18.87 -11.21
C LEU A 53 -7.88 -20.28 -10.62
N TYR A 54 -7.68 -20.44 -9.31
CA TYR A 54 -7.61 -21.72 -8.62
C TYR A 54 -8.76 -21.96 -7.64
N LYS A 55 -9.40 -20.90 -7.14
CA LYS A 55 -10.44 -20.93 -6.10
C LYS A 55 -11.59 -19.99 -6.46
N GLU A 56 -12.82 -20.49 -6.35
CA GLU A 56 -14.01 -19.67 -6.62
C GLU A 56 -14.26 -18.62 -5.53
N ASP A 57 -14.07 -19.00 -4.26
CA ASP A 57 -14.24 -18.10 -3.12
C ASP A 57 -12.94 -17.31 -2.85
N VAL A 58 -12.97 -16.02 -3.13
CA VAL A 58 -11.82 -15.11 -2.95
C VAL A 58 -11.76 -14.44 -1.56
N ARG A 59 -12.77 -14.66 -0.70
CA ARG A 59 -12.83 -14.05 0.64
C ARG A 59 -11.60 -14.35 1.52
N PRO A 60 -11.01 -15.57 1.50
CA PRO A 60 -9.84 -15.90 2.31
C PRO A 60 -8.62 -15.01 2.06
N VAL A 61 -8.57 -14.32 0.91
CA VAL A 61 -7.43 -13.45 0.54
C VAL A 61 -7.80 -11.96 0.46
N PHE A 62 -8.97 -11.55 0.94
CA PHE A 62 -9.34 -10.14 1.02
C PHE A 62 -8.42 -9.37 1.97
N SER A 63 -8.10 -9.93 3.12
CA SER A 63 -7.20 -9.28 4.08
C SER A 63 -5.79 -9.10 3.51
N PRO A 64 -5.10 -10.12 2.99
CA PRO A 64 -3.81 -9.92 2.31
C PRO A 64 -3.88 -8.95 1.13
N ALA A 65 -4.94 -9.00 0.30
CA ALA A 65 -5.13 -8.04 -0.79
C ALA A 65 -5.25 -6.59 -0.28
N THR A 66 -5.95 -6.40 0.85
CA THR A 66 -6.00 -5.13 1.56
C THR A 66 -4.62 -4.72 2.08
N GLY A 67 -3.85 -5.68 2.60
CA GLY A 67 -2.49 -5.45 3.06
C GLY A 67 -1.59 -4.85 1.98
N ILE A 68 -1.63 -5.39 0.76
CA ILE A 68 -0.91 -4.84 -0.40
C ILE A 68 -1.35 -3.41 -0.70
N GLU A 69 -2.64 -3.11 -0.65
CA GLU A 69 -3.15 -1.77 -0.94
C GLU A 69 -2.78 -0.77 0.17
N VAL A 70 -2.84 -1.18 1.44
CA VAL A 70 -2.40 -0.35 2.57
C VAL A 70 -0.91 -0.06 2.47
N TYR A 71 -0.09 -1.08 2.16
CA TYR A 71 1.34 -0.92 1.93
C TYR A 71 1.62 0.06 0.79
N HIS A 72 0.95 -0.09 -0.35
CA HIS A 72 1.10 0.83 -1.47
C HIS A 72 0.75 2.28 -1.09
N ASN A 73 -0.33 2.49 -0.33
CA ASN A 73 -0.69 3.84 0.11
C ASN A 73 0.27 4.38 1.19
N TYR A 74 0.90 3.51 2.00
CA TYR A 74 2.02 3.86 2.87
C TYR A 74 3.20 4.44 2.07
N THR A 75 3.64 3.72 1.03
CA THR A 75 4.75 4.21 0.20
C THR A 75 4.43 5.55 -0.44
N LEU A 76 3.21 5.73 -0.96
CA LEU A 76 2.77 7.01 -1.53
C LEU A 76 2.73 8.16 -0.52
N LEU A 77 2.35 7.88 0.74
CA LEU A 77 2.29 8.89 1.79
C LEU A 77 3.68 9.40 2.16
N HIS A 78 4.66 8.50 2.28
CA HIS A 78 6.05 8.87 2.55
C HIS A 78 6.72 9.54 1.35
N ASP A 79 6.47 9.06 0.14
CA ASP A 79 6.89 9.65 -1.12
C ASP A 79 6.41 11.10 -1.25
N ASP A 80 5.12 11.36 -1.02
CA ASP A 80 4.55 12.71 -1.00
C ASP A 80 5.26 13.66 -0.04
N LEU A 81 5.72 13.15 1.11
CA LEU A 81 6.47 13.95 2.08
C LEU A 81 7.90 14.18 1.62
N MET A 82 8.58 13.16 1.09
CA MET A 82 9.95 13.28 0.58
C MET A 82 10.02 14.26 -0.58
N ASP A 83 9.08 14.17 -1.52
CA ASP A 83 8.99 15.06 -2.69
C ASP A 83 8.38 16.43 -2.39
N ARG A 84 7.91 16.68 -1.16
CA ARG A 84 7.17 17.90 -0.80
C ARG A 84 5.96 18.16 -1.70
N ALA A 85 5.33 17.13 -2.19
CA ALA A 85 4.19 17.20 -3.09
C ALA A 85 2.96 17.86 -2.43
N ASP A 86 2.37 18.86 -3.08
CA ASP A 86 1.19 19.54 -2.54
C ASP A 86 -0.09 18.72 -2.63
N LYS A 87 -0.21 17.89 -3.69
CA LYS A 87 -1.45 17.16 -3.98
C LYS A 87 -1.18 15.75 -4.49
N ARG A 88 -2.07 14.82 -4.08
CA ARG A 88 -2.20 13.48 -4.66
C ARG A 88 -3.65 13.19 -5.04
N ARG A 89 -3.88 12.74 -6.27
CA ARG A 89 -5.24 12.44 -6.79
C ARG A 89 -6.22 13.63 -6.62
N GLY A 90 -5.69 14.87 -6.76
CA GLY A 90 -6.46 16.10 -6.65
C GLY A 90 -6.76 16.59 -5.22
N LYS A 91 -6.39 15.82 -4.19
CA LYS A 91 -6.50 16.20 -2.77
C LYS A 91 -5.13 16.62 -2.22
N GLU A 92 -5.14 17.45 -1.19
CA GLU A 92 -3.90 17.82 -0.48
C GLU A 92 -3.25 16.59 0.17
N THR A 93 -1.92 16.58 0.21
CA THR A 93 -1.16 15.49 0.85
C THR A 93 -1.25 15.56 2.38
N VAL A 94 -0.94 14.44 3.07
CA VAL A 94 -1.09 14.37 4.54
C VAL A 94 -0.26 15.42 5.24
N HIS A 95 0.98 15.67 4.81
CA HIS A 95 1.84 16.67 5.44
C HIS A 95 1.33 18.10 5.27
N LYS A 96 0.51 18.37 4.25
CA LYS A 96 -0.15 19.67 4.05
C LYS A 96 -1.40 19.82 4.90
N VAL A 97 -2.21 18.76 5.03
CA VAL A 97 -3.45 18.78 5.84
C VAL A 97 -3.13 18.77 7.34
N TRP A 98 -2.10 18.00 7.75
CA TRP A 98 -1.67 17.90 9.15
C TRP A 98 -0.28 18.53 9.35
N ASN A 99 0.76 17.72 9.31
CA ASN A 99 2.16 18.12 9.39
C ASN A 99 3.10 16.94 9.03
N ASP A 100 4.40 17.21 8.94
CA ASP A 100 5.42 16.22 8.57
C ASP A 100 5.47 15.05 9.56
N ASN A 101 5.47 15.31 10.87
CA ASN A 101 5.55 14.27 11.89
C ASN A 101 4.32 13.34 11.86
N THR A 102 3.14 13.92 11.61
CA THR A 102 1.92 13.13 11.43
C THR A 102 2.00 12.25 10.17
N ALA A 103 2.53 12.78 9.07
CA ALA A 103 2.73 11.99 7.86
C ALA A 103 3.69 10.81 8.10
N ILE A 104 4.83 11.04 8.75
CA ILE A 104 5.77 9.97 9.11
C ILE A 104 5.09 8.92 9.97
N LEU A 105 4.51 9.31 11.10
CA LEU A 105 3.99 8.37 12.08
C LEU A 105 2.76 7.59 11.57
N SER A 106 1.89 8.26 10.79
CA SER A 106 0.73 7.59 10.18
C SER A 106 1.16 6.63 9.08
N GLY A 107 2.21 6.96 8.31
CA GLY A 107 2.83 6.05 7.37
C GLY A 107 3.41 4.81 8.07
N ASP A 108 4.18 4.97 9.14
CA ASP A 108 4.70 3.86 9.95
C ASP A 108 3.57 2.96 10.47
N ALA A 109 2.48 3.57 10.95
CA ALA A 109 1.30 2.80 11.37
C ALA A 109 0.67 2.03 10.21
N MET A 110 0.62 2.61 8.99
CA MET A 110 0.13 1.90 7.79
C MET A 110 1.03 0.73 7.42
N LEU A 111 2.35 0.85 7.54
CA LEU A 111 3.28 -0.26 7.32
C LEU A 111 2.96 -1.43 8.28
N VAL A 112 2.81 -1.14 9.58
CA VAL A 112 2.44 -2.18 10.58
C VAL A 112 1.07 -2.78 10.27
N LEU A 113 0.08 -1.97 9.90
CA LEU A 113 -1.25 -2.45 9.50
C LEU A 113 -1.18 -3.36 8.26
N ALA A 114 -0.34 -3.02 7.27
CA ALA A 114 -0.14 -3.86 6.10
C ALA A 114 0.38 -5.25 6.49
N TYR A 115 1.37 -5.33 7.38
CA TYR A 115 1.85 -6.61 7.93
C TYR A 115 0.75 -7.38 8.69
N GLN A 116 -0.07 -6.69 9.48
CA GLN A 116 -1.20 -7.33 10.17
C GLN A 116 -2.24 -7.91 9.20
N PHE A 117 -2.54 -7.20 8.10
CA PHE A 117 -3.45 -7.70 7.06
C PHE A 117 -2.83 -8.88 6.29
N MET A 118 -1.55 -8.80 5.92
CA MET A 118 -0.84 -9.90 5.25
C MET A 118 -0.79 -11.16 6.12
N ALA A 119 -0.58 -11.01 7.43
CA ALA A 119 -0.53 -12.12 8.38
C ALA A 119 -1.88 -12.86 8.57
N GLN A 120 -2.98 -12.33 8.03
CA GLN A 120 -4.30 -13.01 8.01
C GLN A 120 -4.47 -13.94 6.78
N CYS A 121 -3.43 -14.19 6.01
CA CYS A 121 -3.46 -15.22 4.98
C CYS A 121 -3.66 -16.62 5.60
N PRO A 122 -4.08 -17.66 4.80
CA PRO A 122 -4.19 -19.01 5.30
C PRO A 122 -2.90 -19.49 5.98
N ALA A 123 -3.04 -20.10 7.16
CA ALA A 123 -1.93 -20.40 8.07
C ALA A 123 -0.81 -21.24 7.42
N GLU A 124 -1.18 -22.17 6.54
CA GLU A 124 -0.25 -23.03 5.80
C GLU A 124 0.68 -22.25 4.85
N HIS A 125 0.30 -21.02 4.47
CA HIS A 125 1.08 -20.16 3.57
C HIS A 125 1.74 -18.98 4.28
N LEU A 126 1.48 -18.80 5.58
CA LEU A 126 1.88 -17.61 6.33
C LEU A 126 3.38 -17.30 6.17
N LYS A 127 4.24 -18.29 6.39
CA LYS A 127 5.69 -18.04 6.31
C LYS A 127 6.11 -17.59 4.91
N ALA A 128 5.66 -18.30 3.87
CA ALA A 128 6.03 -17.99 2.49
C ALA A 128 5.51 -16.61 2.05
N VAL A 129 4.28 -16.26 2.46
CA VAL A 129 3.68 -14.94 2.18
C VAL A 129 4.46 -13.83 2.87
N MET A 130 4.80 -14.01 4.15
CA MET A 130 5.52 -13.00 4.93
C MET A 130 6.97 -12.84 4.46
N ASP A 131 7.66 -13.94 4.10
CA ASP A 131 9.01 -13.88 3.55
C ASP A 131 9.01 -13.09 2.23
N LEU A 132 8.10 -13.41 1.31
CA LEU A 132 7.98 -12.72 0.03
C LEU A 132 7.61 -11.24 0.21
N PHE A 133 6.62 -10.95 1.05
CA PHE A 133 6.19 -9.58 1.31
C PHE A 133 7.32 -8.74 1.92
N SER A 134 8.06 -9.29 2.91
CA SER A 134 9.16 -8.59 3.56
C SER A 134 10.34 -8.35 2.60
N LEU A 135 10.67 -9.33 1.75
CA LEU A 135 11.70 -9.18 0.74
C LEU A 135 11.33 -8.06 -0.24
N THR A 136 10.13 -8.12 -0.83
CA THR A 136 9.65 -7.10 -1.78
C THR A 136 9.55 -5.73 -1.13
N ALA A 137 9.14 -5.65 0.15
CA ALA A 137 9.10 -4.39 0.87
C ALA A 137 10.50 -3.76 1.03
N LEU A 138 11.52 -4.58 1.26
CA LEU A 138 12.91 -4.12 1.33
C LEU A 138 13.43 -3.67 -0.03
N GLU A 139 13.19 -4.45 -1.09
CA GLU A 139 13.54 -4.09 -2.48
C GLU A 139 12.92 -2.75 -2.90
N ILE A 140 11.68 -2.45 -2.48
CA ILE A 140 11.04 -1.16 -2.74
C ILE A 140 11.78 -0.02 -2.02
N CYS A 141 12.24 -0.24 -0.78
CA CYS A 141 13.04 0.77 -0.06
C CYS A 141 14.40 1.01 -0.73
N GLU A 142 15.05 -0.07 -1.20
CA GLU A 142 16.31 0.00 -1.93
C GLU A 142 16.14 0.77 -3.25
N GLY A 143 15.07 0.47 -4.00
CA GLY A 143 14.72 1.20 -5.23
C GLY A 143 14.45 2.69 -4.98
N GLN A 144 13.72 3.02 -3.91
CA GLN A 144 13.48 4.43 -3.55
C GLN A 144 14.78 5.15 -3.20
N GLN A 145 15.71 4.48 -2.50
CA GLN A 145 17.03 5.08 -2.22
C GLN A 145 17.85 5.29 -3.49
N MET A 146 17.77 4.37 -4.45
CA MET A 146 18.42 4.53 -5.76
C MET A 146 17.85 5.71 -6.53
N ASP A 147 16.51 5.85 -6.57
CA ASP A 147 15.82 6.98 -7.20
C ASP A 147 16.32 8.32 -6.63
N MET A 148 16.32 8.46 -5.32
CA MET A 148 16.86 9.66 -4.64
C MET A 148 18.34 9.91 -4.98
N ASN A 149 19.17 8.86 -5.10
CA ASN A 149 20.57 9.00 -5.48
C ASN A 149 20.71 9.50 -6.93
N PHE A 150 19.81 9.06 -7.82
CA PHE A 150 19.83 9.43 -9.24
C PHE A 150 19.41 10.88 -9.47
N GLU A 151 18.56 11.47 -8.62
CA GLU A 151 18.18 12.89 -8.72
C GLU A 151 19.38 13.86 -8.74
N SER A 152 20.48 13.49 -8.08
CA SER A 152 21.70 14.31 -7.97
C SER A 152 22.77 13.96 -9.01
N ARG A 153 22.51 13.02 -9.95
CA ARG A 153 23.46 12.49 -10.91
C ARG A 153 23.02 12.77 -12.35
N GLU A 154 23.98 13.14 -13.20
CA GLU A 154 23.78 13.35 -14.65
C GLU A 154 24.36 12.19 -15.48
N ASP A 155 25.01 11.22 -14.86
CA ASP A 155 25.74 10.12 -15.49
C ASP A 155 25.10 8.75 -15.35
N VAL A 156 23.84 8.69 -14.91
CA VAL A 156 23.08 7.44 -14.71
C VAL A 156 22.89 6.73 -16.04
N LYS A 157 23.27 5.44 -16.11
CA LYS A 157 23.11 4.60 -17.29
C LYS A 157 21.85 3.74 -17.18
N GLU A 158 21.33 3.35 -18.35
CA GLU A 158 20.14 2.48 -18.44
C GLU A 158 20.32 1.15 -17.66
N GLU A 159 21.51 0.55 -17.75
CA GLU A 159 21.83 -0.70 -17.07
C GLU A 159 21.73 -0.53 -15.53
N GLU A 160 22.23 0.61 -15.02
CA GLU A 160 22.19 0.92 -13.58
C GLU A 160 20.77 1.21 -13.08
N TYR A 161 19.90 1.71 -13.94
CA TYR A 161 18.50 1.95 -13.64
C TYR A 161 17.66 0.67 -13.64
N LEU A 162 18.07 -0.35 -14.43
CA LEU A 162 17.36 -1.62 -14.56
C LEU A 162 17.78 -2.69 -13.53
N GLU A 163 18.86 -2.46 -12.76
CA GLU A 163 19.28 -3.32 -11.66
C GLU A 163 18.35 -3.18 -10.45
#